data_cba0330da979d7c0e2842b8029f956a3
#
_entry.id   cba0330da979d7c0e2842b8029f956a3
#
_cell.length_a   1.000
_cell.length_b   1.000
_cell.length_c   1.000
_cell.angle_alpha   90.00
_cell.angle_beta   90.00
_cell.angle_gamma   90.00
#
_symmetry.space_group_name_H-M   'P 1'
#
loop_
_entity.id
_entity.type
_entity.pdbx_description
1 polymer ?
#
loop_
_entity_poly.entity_id
_entity_poly.type
_entity_poly.pdbx_seq_one_letter_code
_entity_poly.pdbx_strand_id
1 'polypeptide(L)'
;MQELEQLPKPVEEQNTITSQTTAKKKDAPDTSGLEAAVGMSRKWDAREAGREVAETAIKGLTRPPDFFLLFSTIHYEKHGGFQEFINGVWDVLPKGTPLIGGTVVGFMNNYGCYTRGASALAVSYSNMDVSIGIGHNTKKNPNKAAENCARNILKNFKDSNYKESFVFQLVSGPTMPHFPGFGSGFILKGKVRSALASKLIEVSTKRLQKGIGREDEVLEKMSKSMEHTHIMSGSSSDDMKLSKNYQFFNREIFNNSVVAIGLKSDRKMNLKYGHGFHRLFDQALKVTKKAFGGKIIKKINNVNAVNEFIKTIHWSEDMLDERLHEKTFFFPLGFEYADKTLSPAAIGAILGGGFSFSFRANSDNLFVLTASGQSIVNAIDACMDRDSILTFGISCCANLVTLGDDIYRVQEQIQKYLKDFLVIFTLGEGVYLPSEKIPKFFNETNIVLSIK
;
A
#
# COMPACT_ATOMS: atom_id res chain seq x y z
N MET A 1 4.09 -30.08 27.00
CA MET A 1 3.26 -31.03 26.25
C MET A 1 1.87 -30.92 26.84
N GLN A 2 1.03 -30.11 26.24
CA GLN A 2 -0.41 -30.03 26.55
C GLN A 2 -1.15 -30.25 25.25
N GLU A 3 -2.19 -31.05 25.34
CA GLU A 3 -2.95 -31.63 24.24
C GLU A 3 -3.56 -30.57 23.33
N LEU A 4 -3.42 -30.78 22.02
CA LEU A 4 -4.15 -30.08 20.98
C LEU A 4 -5.58 -30.67 20.95
N GLU A 5 -6.56 -29.92 21.36
CA GLU A 5 -7.97 -30.24 21.17
C GLU A 5 -8.30 -30.29 19.68
N GLN A 6 -8.83 -31.42 19.26
CA GLN A 6 -9.27 -31.67 17.89
C GLN A 6 -10.55 -30.86 17.58
N LEU A 7 -10.49 -30.01 16.59
CA LEU A 7 -11.67 -29.36 16.03
C LEU A 7 -12.61 -30.39 15.36
N PRO A 8 -13.92 -30.28 15.52
CA PRO A 8 -14.89 -31.21 14.93
C PRO A 8 -14.94 -31.05 13.41
N LYS A 9 -15.05 -32.17 12.70
CA LYS A 9 -15.24 -32.23 11.24
C LYS A 9 -16.61 -31.66 10.84
N PRO A 10 -16.73 -30.97 9.69
CA PRO A 10 -18.01 -30.52 9.18
C PRO A 10 -18.94 -31.69 8.79
N VAL A 11 -20.19 -31.57 9.18
CA VAL A 11 -21.27 -32.50 8.77
C VAL A 11 -21.67 -32.17 7.34
N GLU A 12 -21.61 -33.13 6.44
CA GLU A 12 -22.17 -33.05 5.08
C GLU A 12 -23.70 -33.08 5.15
N GLU A 13 -24.37 -31.99 4.89
CA GLU A 13 -25.79 -31.97 4.55
C GLU A 13 -25.96 -32.03 3.02
N GLN A 14 -26.45 -33.16 2.54
CA GLN A 14 -26.88 -33.34 1.15
C GLN A 14 -28.22 -32.61 0.97
N ASN A 15 -28.22 -31.49 0.29
CA ASN A 15 -29.43 -30.90 -0.26
C ASN A 15 -29.39 -30.89 -1.79
N THR A 16 -30.10 -31.85 -2.37
CA THR A 16 -30.33 -31.95 -3.81
C THR A 16 -31.34 -30.88 -4.23
N ILE A 17 -30.85 -29.80 -4.83
CA ILE A 17 -31.70 -28.82 -5.52
C ILE A 17 -31.51 -28.99 -7.03
N THR A 18 -32.54 -29.53 -7.65
CA THR A 18 -32.70 -29.61 -9.11
C THR A 18 -32.88 -28.19 -9.66
N SER A 19 -31.84 -27.61 -10.26
CA SER A 19 -31.95 -26.37 -11.01
C SER A 19 -32.17 -26.66 -12.48
N GLN A 20 -33.33 -26.27 -12.98
CA GLN A 20 -33.62 -26.23 -14.42
C GLN A 20 -32.70 -25.15 -15.07
N THR A 21 -31.80 -25.61 -15.91
CA THR A 21 -30.88 -24.77 -16.68
C THR A 21 -31.65 -24.26 -17.91
N THR A 22 -32.17 -23.05 -17.84
CA THR A 22 -32.53 -22.27 -19.03
C THR A 22 -31.25 -21.79 -19.70
N ALA A 23 -30.92 -22.35 -20.86
CA ALA A 23 -29.83 -21.88 -21.70
C ALA A 23 -30.09 -20.44 -22.12
N LYS A 24 -29.38 -19.47 -21.50
CA LYS A 24 -29.30 -18.09 -22.01
C LYS A 24 -28.54 -18.11 -23.33
N LYS A 25 -29.16 -17.58 -24.39
CA LYS A 25 -28.49 -17.20 -25.63
C LYS A 25 -27.23 -16.42 -25.29
N LYS A 26 -26.07 -16.82 -25.79
CA LYS A 26 -24.86 -16.00 -25.77
C LYS A 26 -25.14 -14.79 -26.65
N ASP A 27 -25.44 -13.66 -26.02
CA ASP A 27 -25.38 -12.37 -26.71
C ASP A 27 -23.94 -12.13 -27.18
N ALA A 28 -23.78 -11.48 -28.33
CA ALA A 28 -22.48 -11.05 -28.81
C ALA A 28 -21.83 -10.18 -27.73
N PRO A 29 -20.52 -10.30 -27.44
CA PRO A 29 -19.89 -9.56 -26.37
C PRO A 29 -20.09 -8.07 -26.62
N ASP A 30 -20.62 -7.38 -25.61
CA ASP A 30 -20.73 -5.92 -25.61
C ASP A 30 -19.31 -5.34 -25.63
N THR A 31 -18.84 -4.94 -26.80
CA THR A 31 -17.50 -4.40 -27.03
C THR A 31 -17.30 -3.00 -26.46
N SER A 32 -18.35 -2.37 -25.91
CA SER A 32 -18.30 -1.06 -25.26
C SER A 32 -18.05 -1.16 -23.75
N GLY A 33 -18.12 -2.35 -23.14
CA GLY A 33 -18.00 -2.57 -21.71
C GLY A 33 -16.61 -2.34 -21.14
N LEU A 34 -16.54 -2.01 -19.84
CA LEU A 34 -15.30 -2.01 -19.08
C LEU A 34 -14.80 -3.46 -18.93
N GLU A 35 -13.54 -3.67 -19.28
CA GLU A 35 -12.85 -4.95 -19.10
C GLU A 35 -11.66 -4.76 -18.18
N ALA A 36 -11.47 -5.67 -17.23
CA ALA A 36 -10.31 -5.73 -16.36
C ALA A 36 -9.85 -7.18 -16.24
N ALA A 37 -8.55 -7.40 -16.27
CA ALA A 37 -7.97 -8.73 -16.12
C ALA A 37 -6.67 -8.68 -15.33
N VAL A 38 -6.46 -9.69 -14.49
CA VAL A 38 -5.29 -9.83 -13.64
C VAL A 38 -4.32 -10.83 -14.24
N GLY A 39 -3.05 -10.41 -14.36
CA GLY A 39 -1.94 -11.27 -14.70
C GLY A 39 -1.10 -11.63 -13.49
N MET A 40 -0.43 -12.78 -13.58
CA MET A 40 0.45 -13.26 -12.54
C MET A 40 1.62 -14.05 -13.11
N SER A 41 2.79 -13.94 -12.46
CA SER A 41 3.93 -14.83 -12.69
C SER A 41 4.65 -15.16 -11.39
N ARG A 42 5.13 -16.39 -11.29
CA ARG A 42 6.02 -16.87 -10.23
C ARG A 42 7.35 -17.41 -10.78
N LYS A 43 7.65 -17.17 -12.04
CA LYS A 43 8.93 -17.54 -12.63
C LYS A 43 10.06 -16.81 -11.93
N TRP A 44 11.22 -17.48 -11.87
CA TRP A 44 12.40 -16.90 -11.22
C TRP A 44 13.16 -15.95 -12.13
N ASP A 45 13.25 -16.25 -13.43
CA ASP A 45 13.87 -15.36 -14.39
C ASP A 45 13.02 -14.10 -14.60
N ALA A 46 13.67 -12.95 -14.52
CA ALA A 46 13.00 -11.66 -14.58
C ALA A 46 12.28 -11.44 -15.94
N ARG A 47 12.96 -11.75 -17.06
CA ARG A 47 12.38 -11.51 -18.38
C ARG A 47 11.22 -12.45 -18.70
N GLU A 48 11.35 -13.72 -18.33
CA GLU A 48 10.27 -14.70 -18.47
C GLU A 48 9.07 -14.34 -17.59
N ALA A 49 9.31 -13.89 -16.36
CA ALA A 49 8.25 -13.45 -15.45
C ALA A 49 7.54 -12.20 -15.98
N GLY A 50 8.28 -11.23 -16.51
CA GLY A 50 7.72 -10.05 -17.13
C GLY A 50 6.84 -10.39 -18.33
N ARG A 51 7.26 -11.32 -19.18
CA ARG A 51 6.47 -11.81 -20.31
C ARG A 51 5.20 -12.51 -19.84
N GLU A 52 5.32 -13.48 -18.94
CA GLU A 52 4.18 -14.28 -18.46
C GLU A 52 3.12 -13.43 -17.75
N VAL A 53 3.51 -12.47 -16.90
CA VAL A 53 2.55 -11.61 -16.22
C VAL A 53 1.77 -10.72 -17.18
N ALA A 54 2.42 -10.24 -18.26
CA ALA A 54 1.76 -9.45 -19.29
C ALA A 54 0.86 -10.32 -20.19
N GLU A 55 1.33 -11.48 -20.66
CA GLU A 55 0.54 -12.43 -21.44
C GLU A 55 -0.73 -12.84 -20.70
N THR A 56 -0.61 -13.19 -19.42
CA THR A 56 -1.73 -13.63 -18.59
C THR A 56 -2.77 -12.53 -18.43
N ALA A 57 -2.35 -11.28 -18.17
CA ALA A 57 -3.25 -10.15 -18.04
C ALA A 57 -3.95 -9.82 -19.37
N ILE A 58 -3.20 -9.71 -20.47
CA ILE A 58 -3.77 -9.33 -21.78
C ILE A 58 -4.73 -10.41 -22.30
N LYS A 59 -4.43 -11.69 -22.08
CA LYS A 59 -5.29 -12.79 -22.50
C LYS A 59 -6.69 -12.73 -21.89
N GLY A 60 -6.85 -12.10 -20.75
CA GLY A 60 -8.14 -11.90 -20.09
C GLY A 60 -9.02 -10.80 -20.70
N LEU A 61 -8.47 -10.00 -21.62
CA LEU A 61 -9.16 -8.91 -22.31
C LEU A 61 -9.55 -9.31 -23.72
N THR A 62 -10.63 -8.71 -24.26
CA THR A 62 -11.03 -8.85 -25.66
C THR A 62 -10.44 -7.75 -26.54
N ARG A 63 -9.96 -6.64 -25.92
CA ARG A 63 -9.37 -5.47 -26.58
C ARG A 63 -7.99 -5.16 -26.00
N PRO A 64 -7.14 -4.40 -26.71
CA PRO A 64 -5.89 -3.91 -26.15
C PRO A 64 -6.12 -3.09 -24.88
N PRO A 65 -5.25 -3.18 -23.87
CA PRO A 65 -5.41 -2.42 -22.63
C PRO A 65 -5.17 -0.93 -22.86
N ASP A 66 -6.02 -0.09 -22.28
CA ASP A 66 -5.84 1.36 -22.21
C ASP A 66 -4.82 1.76 -21.16
N PHE A 67 -4.60 0.91 -20.16
CA PHE A 67 -3.50 1.05 -19.20
C PHE A 67 -3.12 -0.28 -18.53
N PHE A 68 -1.94 -0.27 -17.91
CA PHE A 68 -1.34 -1.44 -17.28
C PHE A 68 -0.70 -1.06 -15.94
N LEU A 69 -1.18 -1.65 -14.83
CA LEU A 69 -0.53 -1.56 -13.53
C LEU A 69 0.35 -2.78 -13.33
N LEU A 70 1.61 -2.60 -12.96
CA LEU A 70 2.58 -3.67 -12.84
C LEU A 70 3.28 -3.65 -11.48
N PHE A 71 3.16 -4.72 -10.73
CA PHE A 71 3.80 -4.86 -9.43
C PHE A 71 4.63 -6.12 -9.34
N SER A 72 5.76 -6.03 -8.66
CA SER A 72 6.61 -7.19 -8.40
C SER A 72 7.22 -7.13 -7.02
N THR A 73 7.65 -8.26 -6.51
CA THR A 73 8.47 -8.29 -5.31
C THR A 73 9.94 -8.08 -5.66
N ILE A 74 10.75 -7.69 -4.69
CA ILE A 74 12.14 -7.24 -4.90
C ILE A 74 13.10 -8.30 -5.46
N HIS A 75 12.73 -9.58 -5.40
CA HIS A 75 13.64 -10.68 -5.72
C HIS A 75 14.17 -10.66 -7.17
N TYR A 76 13.44 -10.08 -8.13
CA TYR A 76 13.89 -9.97 -9.53
C TYR A 76 15.16 -9.13 -9.68
N GLU A 77 15.48 -8.27 -8.72
CA GLU A 77 16.76 -7.55 -8.74
C GLU A 77 17.96 -8.50 -8.85
N LYS A 78 17.87 -9.69 -8.23
CA LYS A 78 18.92 -10.72 -8.23
C LYS A 78 18.73 -11.82 -9.27
N HIS A 79 17.60 -11.82 -9.98
CA HIS A 79 17.23 -12.88 -10.92
C HIS A 79 16.99 -12.34 -12.34
N GLY A 80 17.95 -11.60 -12.86
CA GLY A 80 17.93 -10.99 -14.19
C GLY A 80 17.84 -9.46 -14.17
N GLY A 81 17.36 -8.88 -13.06
CA GLY A 81 17.22 -7.43 -12.90
C GLY A 81 15.90 -6.88 -13.41
N PHE A 82 15.51 -5.73 -12.88
CA PHE A 82 14.23 -5.11 -13.24
C PHE A 82 14.18 -4.60 -14.68
N GLN A 83 15.33 -4.29 -15.31
CA GLN A 83 15.30 -3.90 -16.73
C GLN A 83 14.87 -5.08 -17.61
N GLU A 84 15.38 -6.30 -17.34
CA GLU A 84 14.96 -7.48 -18.08
C GLU A 84 13.49 -7.84 -17.74
N PHE A 85 13.05 -7.64 -16.50
CA PHE A 85 11.64 -7.80 -16.14
C PHE A 85 10.74 -6.87 -16.98
N ILE A 86 11.05 -5.57 -17.06
CA ILE A 86 10.31 -4.60 -17.86
C ILE A 86 10.42 -4.91 -19.36
N ASN A 87 11.59 -5.33 -19.85
CA ASN A 87 11.77 -5.75 -21.24
C ASN A 87 10.83 -6.92 -21.57
N GLY A 88 10.73 -7.93 -20.67
CA GLY A 88 9.81 -9.06 -20.83
C GLY A 88 8.35 -8.63 -20.92
N VAL A 89 7.91 -7.66 -20.11
CA VAL A 89 6.56 -7.08 -20.20
C VAL A 89 6.33 -6.44 -21.58
N TRP A 90 7.31 -5.67 -22.07
CA TRP A 90 7.19 -4.96 -23.35
C TRP A 90 7.42 -5.83 -24.58
N ASP A 91 7.85 -7.09 -24.42
CA ASP A 91 7.82 -8.08 -25.50
C ASP A 91 6.37 -8.42 -25.90
N VAL A 92 5.40 -8.18 -25.03
CA VAL A 92 3.98 -8.57 -25.17
C VAL A 92 3.04 -7.37 -25.16
N LEU A 93 3.29 -6.39 -24.27
CA LEU A 93 2.39 -5.25 -24.09
C LEU A 93 2.33 -4.38 -25.34
N PRO A 94 1.13 -4.01 -25.86
CA PRO A 94 0.98 -3.16 -27.02
C PRO A 94 1.75 -1.84 -26.86
N LYS A 95 2.43 -1.42 -27.93
CA LYS A 95 3.22 -0.18 -27.94
C LYS A 95 2.35 1.03 -27.62
N GLY A 96 2.77 1.82 -26.64
CA GLY A 96 2.06 3.05 -26.26
C GLY A 96 1.09 2.87 -25.10
N THR A 97 0.85 1.64 -24.61
CA THR A 97 0.04 1.41 -23.41
C THR A 97 0.68 2.12 -22.20
N PRO A 98 -0.02 3.03 -21.49
CA PRO A 98 0.48 3.63 -20.26
C PRO A 98 0.73 2.57 -19.20
N LEU A 99 1.95 2.53 -18.65
CA LEU A 99 2.34 1.59 -17.61
C LEU A 99 2.93 2.33 -16.43
N ILE A 100 2.39 2.05 -15.22
CA ILE A 100 3.00 2.42 -13.95
C ILE A 100 3.03 1.24 -12.99
N GLY A 101 3.87 1.33 -11.98
CA GLY A 101 3.91 0.36 -10.90
C GLY A 101 5.19 0.43 -10.10
N GLY A 102 5.63 -0.71 -9.57
CA GLY A 102 6.86 -0.78 -8.81
C GLY A 102 6.96 -2.01 -7.91
N THR A 103 7.95 -1.97 -7.01
CA THR A 103 8.17 -3.05 -6.06
C THR A 103 7.28 -2.91 -4.84
N VAL A 104 6.72 -4.04 -4.39
CA VAL A 104 5.82 -4.18 -3.25
C VAL A 104 6.24 -5.38 -2.40
N VAL A 105 5.74 -5.45 -1.16
CA VAL A 105 6.05 -6.58 -0.25
C VAL A 105 5.45 -7.88 -0.77
N GLY A 106 4.28 -7.80 -1.37
CA GLY A 106 3.54 -8.92 -1.93
C GLY A 106 2.25 -8.44 -2.58
N PHE A 107 1.43 -9.38 -2.98
CA PHE A 107 0.13 -9.11 -3.60
C PHE A 107 -0.87 -10.24 -3.34
N MET A 108 -2.14 -9.93 -3.39
CA MET A 108 -3.27 -10.85 -3.35
C MET A 108 -4.14 -10.61 -4.56
N ASN A 109 -4.53 -11.67 -5.24
CA ASN A 109 -5.36 -11.61 -6.43
C ASN A 109 -6.22 -12.89 -6.57
N ASN A 110 -6.92 -13.04 -7.69
CA ASN A 110 -7.74 -14.22 -7.97
C ASN A 110 -6.95 -15.56 -8.07
N TYR A 111 -5.60 -15.52 -8.11
CA TYR A 111 -4.77 -16.74 -8.08
C TYR A 111 -4.28 -17.09 -6.68
N GLY A 112 -4.36 -16.19 -5.71
CA GLY A 112 -3.92 -16.40 -4.33
C GLY A 112 -3.26 -15.18 -3.70
N CYS A 113 -2.58 -15.41 -2.57
CA CYS A 113 -1.80 -14.39 -1.86
C CYS A 113 -0.32 -14.78 -1.89
N TYR A 114 0.56 -13.86 -2.33
CA TYR A 114 1.96 -14.17 -2.60
C TYR A 114 2.91 -13.07 -2.12
N THR A 115 4.00 -13.49 -1.49
CA THR A 115 5.13 -12.62 -1.11
C THR A 115 6.31 -12.75 -2.07
N ARG A 116 6.13 -13.47 -3.19
CA ARG A 116 7.14 -13.64 -4.24
C ARG A 116 6.49 -13.82 -5.60
N GLY A 117 6.89 -13.00 -6.57
CA GLY A 117 6.38 -13.03 -7.93
C GLY A 117 6.06 -11.63 -8.46
N ALA A 118 5.26 -11.61 -9.50
CA ALA A 118 4.71 -10.40 -10.10
C ALA A 118 3.22 -10.55 -10.35
N SER A 119 2.49 -9.44 -10.25
CA SER A 119 1.10 -9.34 -10.65
C SER A 119 0.85 -8.06 -11.42
N ALA A 120 -0.10 -8.11 -12.33
CA ALA A 120 -0.49 -6.96 -13.14
C ALA A 120 -2.01 -6.85 -13.22
N LEU A 121 -2.49 -5.64 -13.43
CA LEU A 121 -3.87 -5.34 -13.77
C LEU A 121 -3.90 -4.63 -15.13
N ALA A 122 -4.50 -5.26 -16.12
CA ALA A 122 -4.76 -4.70 -17.43
C ALA A 122 -6.21 -4.26 -17.53
N VAL A 123 -6.46 -3.05 -18.02
CA VAL A 123 -7.81 -2.49 -18.11
C VAL A 123 -8.04 -1.92 -19.51
N SER A 124 -9.21 -2.19 -20.08
CA SER A 124 -9.66 -1.62 -21.33
C SER A 124 -11.06 -1.04 -21.20
N TYR A 125 -11.21 0.25 -21.53
CA TYR A 125 -12.50 0.94 -21.51
C TYR A 125 -12.50 2.19 -22.37
N SER A 126 -13.32 2.22 -23.43
CA SER A 126 -13.34 3.32 -24.40
C SER A 126 -13.79 4.67 -23.82
N ASN A 127 -14.59 4.68 -22.73
CA ASN A 127 -15.08 5.90 -22.10
C ASN A 127 -14.26 6.24 -20.85
N MET A 128 -12.94 6.13 -20.97
CA MET A 128 -11.98 6.47 -19.91
C MET A 128 -10.78 7.22 -20.48
N ASP A 129 -10.52 8.40 -19.94
CA ASP A 129 -9.27 9.11 -20.21
C ASP A 129 -8.21 8.66 -19.21
N VAL A 130 -7.06 8.28 -19.71
CA VAL A 130 -5.93 7.81 -18.93
C VAL A 130 -4.74 8.75 -19.08
N SER A 131 -4.11 9.10 -17.97
CA SER A 131 -2.89 9.90 -17.95
C SER A 131 -1.93 9.39 -16.91
N ILE A 132 -0.63 9.40 -17.20
CA ILE A 132 0.40 9.03 -16.25
C ILE A 132 1.32 10.19 -15.92
N GLY A 133 1.81 10.21 -14.68
CA GLY A 133 2.71 11.27 -14.21
C GLY A 133 3.86 10.70 -13.39
N ILE A 134 4.97 11.44 -13.40
CA ILE A 134 6.15 11.12 -12.61
C ILE A 134 6.72 12.36 -11.95
N GLY A 135 7.24 12.19 -10.72
CA GLY A 135 8.00 13.22 -10.02
C GLY A 135 9.17 12.60 -9.26
N HIS A 136 10.32 13.25 -9.33
CA HIS A 136 11.57 12.73 -8.79
C HIS A 136 11.97 13.40 -7.48
N ASN A 137 12.86 12.73 -6.73
CA ASN A 137 13.44 13.25 -5.49
C ASN A 137 12.43 13.42 -4.35
N THR A 138 11.53 12.45 -4.17
CA THR A 138 10.44 12.47 -3.18
C THR A 138 10.92 12.71 -1.75
N LYS A 139 12.07 12.15 -1.36
CA LYS A 139 12.64 12.36 -0.02
C LYS A 139 13.34 13.71 0.13
N LYS A 140 13.87 14.29 -0.95
CA LYS A 140 14.52 15.61 -0.94
C LYS A 140 13.50 16.74 -1.06
N ASN A 141 12.62 16.66 -2.05
CA ASN A 141 11.64 17.70 -2.39
C ASN A 141 10.26 17.08 -2.69
N PRO A 142 9.52 16.56 -1.70
CA PRO A 142 8.24 15.88 -1.92
C PRO A 142 7.21 16.77 -2.61
N ASN A 143 7.13 18.05 -2.23
CA ASN A 143 6.19 19.00 -2.85
C ASN A 143 6.44 19.17 -4.35
N LYS A 144 7.70 19.37 -4.75
CA LYS A 144 8.05 19.54 -6.15
C LYS A 144 7.84 18.24 -6.94
N ALA A 145 8.13 17.08 -6.33
CA ALA A 145 7.86 15.79 -6.94
C ALA A 145 6.36 15.61 -7.21
N ALA A 146 5.52 15.88 -6.21
CA ALA A 146 4.06 15.84 -6.34
C ALA A 146 3.52 16.81 -7.39
N GLU A 147 3.99 18.07 -7.38
CA GLU A 147 3.59 19.09 -8.37
C GLU A 147 3.93 18.66 -9.81
N ASN A 148 5.12 18.13 -10.04
CA ASN A 148 5.53 17.68 -11.35
C ASN A 148 4.67 16.48 -11.80
N CYS A 149 4.44 15.52 -10.92
CA CYS A 149 3.58 14.37 -11.19
C CYS A 149 2.15 14.81 -11.52
N ALA A 150 1.53 15.66 -10.68
CA ALA A 150 0.19 16.20 -10.92
C ALA A 150 0.08 16.97 -12.23
N ARG A 151 1.08 17.81 -12.54
CA ARG A 151 1.11 18.59 -13.78
C ARG A 151 1.13 17.70 -15.02
N ASN A 152 1.88 16.60 -14.99
CA ASN A 152 1.91 15.65 -16.10
C ASN A 152 0.53 15.02 -16.32
N ILE A 153 -0.16 14.61 -15.24
CA ILE A 153 -1.50 14.04 -15.32
C ILE A 153 -2.50 15.07 -15.84
N LEU A 154 -2.54 16.25 -15.23
CA LEU A 154 -3.51 17.31 -15.56
C LEU A 154 -3.37 17.82 -17.00
N LYS A 155 -2.15 17.82 -17.57
CA LYS A 155 -1.92 18.24 -18.95
C LYS A 155 -2.75 17.43 -19.95
N ASN A 156 -2.87 16.12 -19.72
CA ASN A 156 -3.62 15.23 -20.62
C ASN A 156 -5.12 15.18 -20.29
N PHE A 157 -5.53 15.72 -19.12
CA PHE A 157 -6.94 15.81 -18.72
C PHE A 157 -7.63 17.13 -19.07
N LYS A 158 -6.91 18.03 -19.76
CA LYS A 158 -7.39 19.39 -20.03
C LYS A 158 -8.70 19.41 -20.81
N ASP A 159 -8.87 18.47 -21.73
CA ASP A 159 -10.02 18.39 -22.62
C ASP A 159 -11.02 17.27 -22.21
N SER A 160 -10.82 16.66 -21.05
CA SER A 160 -11.70 15.60 -20.57
C SER A 160 -13.01 16.14 -19.99
N ASN A 161 -14.14 15.62 -20.48
CA ASN A 161 -15.48 15.98 -20.05
C ASN A 161 -16.04 15.08 -18.92
N TYR A 162 -15.32 14.02 -18.52
CA TYR A 162 -15.75 13.11 -17.50
C TYR A 162 -15.67 13.72 -16.10
N LYS A 163 -16.67 13.43 -15.24
CA LYS A 163 -16.78 13.98 -13.89
C LYS A 163 -16.08 13.13 -12.84
N GLU A 164 -16.17 11.80 -12.98
CA GLU A 164 -15.49 10.89 -12.07
C GLU A 164 -13.98 10.98 -12.31
N SER A 165 -13.22 11.17 -11.25
CA SER A 165 -11.76 11.37 -11.32
C SER A 165 -11.06 10.64 -10.19
N PHE A 166 -10.04 9.87 -10.54
CA PHE A 166 -9.25 9.09 -9.61
C PHE A 166 -7.77 9.14 -9.96
N VAL A 167 -6.92 9.12 -8.94
CA VAL A 167 -5.47 8.95 -9.08
C VAL A 167 -5.00 7.84 -8.15
N PHE A 168 -4.28 6.88 -8.69
CA PHE A 168 -3.39 6.02 -7.92
C PHE A 168 -1.96 6.52 -8.04
N GLN A 169 -1.28 6.70 -6.92
CA GLN A 169 0.14 7.01 -6.87
C GLN A 169 0.92 5.95 -6.07
N LEU A 170 2.07 5.56 -6.59
CA LEU A 170 3.06 4.75 -5.88
C LEU A 170 4.29 5.62 -5.59
N VAL A 171 4.55 5.83 -4.32
CA VAL A 171 5.63 6.72 -3.85
C VAL A 171 6.78 5.88 -3.32
N SER A 172 8.02 6.33 -3.53
CA SER A 172 9.19 5.67 -2.93
C SER A 172 9.09 5.65 -1.41
N GLY A 173 8.98 4.47 -0.84
CA GLY A 173 8.91 4.23 0.60
C GLY A 173 10.24 4.45 1.34
N PRO A 174 10.28 4.22 2.65
CA PRO A 174 11.48 4.37 3.47
C PRO A 174 12.59 3.42 3.01
N THR A 175 13.84 3.86 3.22
CA THR A 175 15.03 3.04 3.01
C THR A 175 15.98 3.27 4.18
N MET A 176 16.38 2.21 4.88
CA MET A 176 17.25 2.34 6.04
C MET A 176 18.67 2.75 5.59
N PRO A 177 19.19 3.89 6.07
CA PRO A 177 20.56 4.26 5.78
C PRO A 177 21.52 3.33 6.56
N HIS A 178 22.53 2.81 5.89
CA HIS A 178 23.58 2.03 6.53
C HIS A 178 24.67 2.98 7.03
N PHE A 179 24.79 3.11 8.34
CA PHE A 179 25.85 3.92 8.96
C PHE A 179 26.89 2.98 9.59
N PRO A 180 28.16 3.03 9.16
CA PRO A 180 29.23 2.24 9.78
C PRO A 180 29.27 2.50 11.31
N GLY A 181 29.31 1.43 12.11
CA GLY A 181 29.38 1.51 13.57
C GLY A 181 28.04 1.69 14.29
N PHE A 182 26.90 1.82 13.58
CA PHE A 182 25.57 1.91 14.21
C PHE A 182 24.76 0.60 14.15
N GLY A 183 25.30 -0.46 13.58
CA GLY A 183 24.57 -1.71 13.37
C GLY A 183 23.50 -1.60 12.27
N SER A 184 22.83 -2.70 12.01
CA SER A 184 21.70 -2.79 11.05
C SER A 184 20.35 -2.71 11.73
N GLY A 185 20.28 -2.40 13.04
CA GLY A 185 19.10 -2.56 13.86
C GLY A 185 18.14 -1.39 13.86
N PHE A 186 16.87 -1.69 14.04
CA PHE A 186 15.79 -0.72 14.24
C PHE A 186 15.85 -0.06 15.63
N ILE A 187 16.80 -0.47 16.51
CA ILE A 187 16.92 0.00 17.88
C ILE A 187 18.29 0.59 18.14
N LEU A 188 18.33 1.90 18.36
CA LEU A 188 19.53 2.63 18.77
C LEU A 188 19.41 3.03 20.24
N LYS A 189 20.13 2.33 21.13
CA LYS A 189 20.22 2.63 22.57
C LYS A 189 21.27 3.74 22.84
N GLY A 190 21.02 4.58 23.85
CA GLY A 190 21.93 5.62 24.32
C GLY A 190 21.60 7.03 23.84
N LYS A 191 21.59 8.01 24.78
CA LYS A 191 21.11 9.38 24.53
C LYS A 191 21.94 10.16 23.48
N VAL A 192 23.26 10.04 23.51
CA VAL A 192 24.16 10.77 22.58
C VAL A 192 24.14 10.16 21.20
N ARG A 193 24.27 8.83 21.09
CA ARG A 193 24.24 8.10 19.82
C ARG A 193 22.93 8.30 19.07
N SER A 194 21.83 8.30 19.78
CA SER A 194 20.50 8.46 19.18
C SER A 194 20.18 9.89 18.76
N ALA A 195 20.68 10.90 19.50
CA ALA A 195 20.55 12.28 19.08
C ALA A 195 21.33 12.54 17.78
N LEU A 196 22.54 11.98 17.68
CA LEU A 196 23.36 12.02 16.46
C LEU A 196 22.68 11.24 15.32
N ALA A 197 22.20 10.04 15.58
CA ALA A 197 21.50 9.21 14.59
C ALA A 197 20.23 9.90 14.05
N SER A 198 19.43 10.53 14.91
CA SER A 198 18.24 11.28 14.47
C SER A 198 18.60 12.39 13.48
N LYS A 199 19.69 13.14 13.74
CA LYS A 199 20.18 14.17 12.81
C LYS A 199 20.76 13.57 11.53
N LEU A 200 21.51 12.48 11.64
CA LEU A 200 22.07 11.79 10.48
C LEU A 200 20.97 11.22 9.58
N ILE A 201 19.92 10.62 10.15
CA ILE A 201 18.75 10.13 9.39
C ILE A 201 18.06 11.29 8.68
N GLU A 202 17.85 12.43 9.34
CA GLU A 202 17.24 13.60 8.70
C GLU A 202 18.10 14.13 7.53
N VAL A 203 19.40 14.29 7.73
CA VAL A 203 20.34 14.73 6.69
C VAL A 203 20.40 13.72 5.55
N SER A 204 20.52 12.42 5.88
CA SER A 204 20.54 11.34 4.90
C SER A 204 19.24 11.31 4.07
N THR A 205 18.08 11.45 4.72
CA THR A 205 16.80 11.51 4.02
C THR A 205 16.75 12.66 3.03
N LYS A 206 17.09 13.88 3.48
CA LYS A 206 16.97 15.09 2.66
C LYS A 206 18.08 15.26 1.62
N ARG A 207 19.29 14.77 1.85
CA ARG A 207 20.42 14.94 0.94
C ARG A 207 20.74 13.71 0.10
N LEU A 208 20.81 12.54 0.74
CA LEU A 208 21.14 11.27 0.09
C LEU A 208 19.93 10.48 -0.35
N GLN A 209 18.73 10.94 0.02
CA GLN A 209 17.45 10.27 -0.24
C GLN A 209 17.38 8.83 0.30
N LYS A 210 18.10 8.58 1.41
CA LYS A 210 18.08 7.33 2.17
C LYS A 210 17.63 7.64 3.59
N GLY A 211 16.55 7.03 4.04
CA GLY A 211 15.98 7.26 5.36
C GLY A 211 14.46 7.14 5.40
N ILE A 212 13.84 7.92 6.25
CA ILE A 212 12.39 7.93 6.44
C ILE A 212 11.72 8.43 5.16
N GLY A 213 10.65 7.77 4.73
CA GLY A 213 9.84 8.20 3.61
C GLY A 213 9.13 9.54 3.86
N ARG A 214 8.66 10.19 2.80
CA ARG A 214 7.92 11.47 2.85
C ARG A 214 6.64 11.39 2.01
N GLU A 215 6.03 10.22 1.99
CA GLU A 215 4.87 9.87 1.18
C GLU A 215 3.63 10.68 1.61
N ASP A 216 3.49 10.94 2.91
CA ASP A 216 2.44 11.79 3.47
C ASP A 216 2.52 13.23 2.97
N GLU A 217 3.74 13.76 2.74
CA GLU A 217 3.94 15.09 2.19
C GLU A 217 3.67 15.14 0.68
N VAL A 218 4.00 14.04 -0.03
CA VAL A 218 3.66 13.87 -1.45
C VAL A 218 2.14 13.84 -1.62
N LEU A 219 1.42 13.04 -0.80
CA LEU A 219 -0.03 12.96 -0.83
C LEU A 219 -0.70 14.31 -0.52
N GLU A 220 -0.23 15.00 0.53
CA GLU A 220 -0.75 16.32 0.91
C GLU A 220 -0.62 17.33 -0.25
N LYS A 221 0.52 17.32 -0.95
CA LYS A 221 0.72 18.24 -2.07
C LYS A 221 -0.06 17.82 -3.32
N MET A 222 -0.15 16.50 -3.57
CA MET A 222 -0.95 15.97 -4.66
C MET A 222 -2.42 16.35 -4.50
N SER A 223 -3.00 16.18 -3.29
CA SER A 223 -4.39 16.52 -3.00
C SER A 223 -4.69 18.01 -3.22
N LYS A 224 -3.75 18.90 -2.84
CA LYS A 224 -3.87 20.35 -3.12
C LYS A 224 -3.77 20.70 -4.61
N SER A 225 -3.09 19.89 -5.40
CA SER A 225 -2.97 20.09 -6.85
C SER A 225 -4.15 19.51 -7.63
N MET A 226 -4.91 18.59 -7.02
CA MET A 226 -6.00 17.82 -7.63
C MET A 226 -7.20 17.71 -6.66
N GLU A 227 -7.71 18.84 -6.18
CA GLU A 227 -8.69 18.94 -5.08
C GLU A 227 -10.01 18.20 -5.32
N HIS A 228 -10.39 18.01 -6.58
CA HIS A 228 -11.64 17.33 -6.97
C HIS A 228 -11.45 15.87 -7.35
N THR A 229 -10.28 15.29 -7.07
CA THR A 229 -9.91 13.95 -7.50
C THR A 229 -9.72 13.03 -6.30
N HIS A 230 -10.31 11.85 -6.33
CA HIS A 230 -10.02 10.79 -5.36
C HIS A 230 -8.57 10.32 -5.52
N ILE A 231 -7.82 10.23 -4.43
CA ILE A 231 -6.42 9.79 -4.50
C ILE A 231 -6.20 8.59 -3.59
N MET A 232 -5.64 7.53 -4.14
CA MET A 232 -5.09 6.38 -3.42
C MET A 232 -3.57 6.41 -3.53
N SER A 233 -2.87 6.29 -2.42
CA SER A 233 -1.41 6.39 -2.33
C SER A 233 -0.82 5.19 -1.62
N GLY A 234 0.08 4.46 -2.27
CA GLY A 234 0.85 3.37 -1.67
C GLY A 234 2.34 3.68 -1.60
N SER A 235 3.03 3.12 -0.62
CA SER A 235 4.49 3.19 -0.52
C SER A 235 5.14 1.96 -1.16
N SER A 236 6.00 2.16 -2.16
CA SER A 236 6.80 1.06 -2.72
C SER A 236 7.81 0.53 -1.70
N SER A 237 8.08 -0.76 -1.76
CA SER A 237 8.91 -1.44 -0.77
C SER A 237 9.70 -2.60 -1.37
N ASP A 238 10.60 -3.15 -0.56
CA ASP A 238 11.18 -4.48 -0.72
C ASP A 238 10.43 -5.52 0.16
N ASP A 239 11.12 -6.58 0.55
CA ASP A 239 10.66 -7.64 1.43
C ASP A 239 10.72 -7.25 2.93
N MET A 240 10.29 -6.05 3.29
CA MET A 240 10.31 -5.44 4.63
C MET A 240 11.70 -5.16 5.21
N LYS A 241 12.76 -5.30 4.43
CA LYS A 241 14.14 -4.99 4.86
C LYS A 241 14.46 -3.50 4.80
N LEU A 242 13.61 -2.70 4.16
CA LEU A 242 13.79 -1.27 3.95
C LEU A 242 15.16 -0.92 3.31
N SER A 243 15.63 -1.75 2.41
CA SER A 243 16.93 -1.55 1.78
C SER A 243 16.84 -0.83 0.45
N LYS A 244 15.86 -1.17 -0.37
CA LYS A 244 15.64 -0.64 -1.72
C LYS A 244 14.17 -0.71 -2.10
N ASN A 245 13.76 0.15 -3.01
CA ASN A 245 12.47 0.06 -3.69
C ASN A 245 12.56 0.75 -5.05
N TYR A 246 11.72 0.33 -5.98
CA TYR A 246 11.73 0.79 -7.36
C TYR A 246 10.32 1.18 -7.79
N GLN A 247 10.24 2.20 -8.66
CA GLN A 247 9.03 2.63 -9.33
C GLN A 247 9.19 2.39 -10.83
N PHE A 248 8.17 1.84 -11.47
CA PHE A 248 8.12 1.57 -12.92
C PHE A 248 7.29 2.65 -13.60
N PHE A 249 7.81 3.20 -14.67
CA PHE A 249 7.13 4.19 -15.50
C PHE A 249 7.42 3.92 -16.97
N ASN A 250 6.46 3.35 -17.66
CA ASN A 250 6.63 2.83 -19.02
C ASN A 250 7.81 1.82 -19.09
N ARG A 251 8.87 2.16 -19.83
CA ARG A 251 10.07 1.32 -20.01
C ARG A 251 11.18 1.58 -19.01
N GLU A 252 10.99 2.56 -18.15
CA GLU A 252 12.02 3.05 -17.24
C GLU A 252 11.78 2.65 -15.79
N ILE A 253 12.86 2.52 -15.07
CA ILE A 253 12.89 2.13 -13.66
C ILE A 253 13.51 3.27 -12.86
N PHE A 254 12.80 3.68 -11.83
CA PHE A 254 13.21 4.77 -10.97
C PHE A 254 13.32 4.33 -9.51
N ASN A 255 14.03 5.12 -8.74
CA ASN A 255 14.00 5.13 -7.29
C ASN A 255 13.76 6.56 -6.79
N ASN A 256 13.39 6.72 -5.53
CA ASN A 256 13.10 8.03 -4.94
C ASN A 256 12.12 8.89 -5.77
N SER A 257 11.16 8.25 -6.41
CA SER A 257 10.18 8.89 -7.29
C SER A 257 8.75 8.62 -6.82
N VAL A 258 7.83 9.42 -7.29
CA VAL A 258 6.40 9.13 -7.32
C VAL A 258 6.00 8.89 -8.76
N VAL A 259 5.35 7.76 -9.02
CA VAL A 259 4.68 7.47 -10.28
C VAL A 259 3.20 7.41 -10.04
N ALA A 260 2.39 7.92 -10.94
CA ALA A 260 0.95 7.93 -10.77
C ALA A 260 0.22 7.74 -12.09
N ILE A 261 -0.97 7.15 -11.98
CA ILE A 261 -1.96 7.10 -13.05
C ILE A 261 -3.19 7.88 -12.62
N GLY A 262 -3.67 8.74 -13.49
CA GLY A 262 -4.94 9.42 -13.37
C GLY A 262 -5.94 8.81 -14.34
N LEU A 263 -7.16 8.64 -13.85
CA LEU A 263 -8.31 8.12 -14.60
C LEU A 263 -9.44 9.14 -14.54
N LYS A 264 -10.08 9.40 -15.65
CA LYS A 264 -11.38 10.07 -15.72
C LYS A 264 -12.34 9.23 -16.55
N SER A 265 -13.58 9.07 -16.10
CA SER A 265 -14.54 8.18 -16.74
C SER A 265 -15.99 8.63 -16.49
N ASP A 266 -16.91 8.06 -17.26
CA ASP A 266 -18.35 8.11 -17.00
C ASP A 266 -18.80 7.10 -15.94
N ARG A 267 -17.95 6.11 -15.61
CA ARG A 267 -18.20 5.08 -14.59
C ARG A 267 -17.95 5.62 -13.20
N LYS A 268 -18.84 5.28 -12.27
CA LYS A 268 -18.67 5.62 -10.85
C LYS A 268 -17.44 4.92 -10.27
N MET A 269 -16.56 5.73 -9.68
CA MET A 269 -15.34 5.29 -9.00
C MET A 269 -15.54 5.39 -7.50
N ASN A 270 -15.64 4.25 -6.81
CA ASN A 270 -15.85 4.19 -5.38
C ASN A 270 -14.54 3.87 -4.66
N LEU A 271 -14.06 4.80 -3.84
CA LEU A 271 -12.84 4.65 -3.04
C LEU A 271 -13.21 4.50 -1.57
N LYS A 272 -12.89 3.35 -0.97
CA LYS A 272 -13.14 3.05 0.43
C LYS A 272 -11.84 2.75 1.16
N TYR A 273 -11.81 3.00 2.48
CA TYR A 273 -10.69 2.64 3.33
C TYR A 273 -11.14 2.18 4.72
N GLY A 274 -10.32 1.35 5.38
CA GLY A 274 -10.59 0.83 6.72
C GLY A 274 -9.43 0.00 7.28
N HIS A 275 -9.36 -0.13 8.60
CA HIS A 275 -8.24 -0.82 9.27
C HIS A 275 -8.64 -1.80 10.39
N GLY A 276 -9.88 -1.76 10.90
CA GLY A 276 -10.36 -2.67 11.95
C GLY A 276 -9.81 -2.42 13.36
N PHE A 277 -8.90 -1.47 13.54
CA PHE A 277 -8.34 -1.12 14.85
C PHE A 277 -9.26 -0.20 15.65
N HIS A 278 -9.21 -0.35 16.97
CA HIS A 278 -9.88 0.51 17.94
C HIS A 278 -8.92 0.83 19.11
N ARG A 279 -9.28 1.79 19.94
CA ARG A 279 -8.47 2.15 21.11
C ARG A 279 -8.43 1.01 22.11
N LEU A 280 -7.23 0.64 22.57
CA LEU A 280 -7.07 -0.31 23.65
C LEU A 280 -7.48 0.31 25.00
N PHE A 281 -7.21 1.61 25.17
CA PHE A 281 -7.60 2.41 26.31
C PHE A 281 -8.19 3.74 25.85
N ASP A 282 -9.20 4.26 26.53
CA ASP A 282 -9.84 5.54 26.19
C ASP A 282 -8.92 6.75 26.45
N GLN A 283 -7.98 6.61 27.40
CA GLN A 283 -7.07 7.67 27.76
C GLN A 283 -6.05 7.94 26.68
N ALA A 284 -6.00 9.19 26.20
CA ALA A 284 -4.97 9.65 25.29
C ALA A 284 -3.62 9.85 26.00
N LEU A 285 -2.57 9.39 25.36
CA LEU A 285 -1.20 9.75 25.68
C LEU A 285 -0.85 11.09 25.02
N LYS A 286 -0.32 12.06 25.78
CA LYS A 286 0.00 13.39 25.27
C LYS A 286 1.41 13.44 24.69
N VAL A 287 1.55 13.68 23.41
CA VAL A 287 2.86 13.93 22.77
C VAL A 287 3.37 15.30 23.19
N THR A 288 4.51 15.32 23.90
CA THR A 288 5.08 16.56 24.44
C THR A 288 6.38 16.99 23.79
N LYS A 289 7.02 16.12 22.96
CA LYS A 289 8.21 16.48 22.20
C LYS A 289 8.30 15.70 20.90
N LYS A 290 8.34 16.42 19.78
CA LYS A 290 8.52 15.89 18.42
C LYS A 290 9.87 16.30 17.83
N ALA A 291 10.33 15.59 16.80
CA ALA A 291 11.46 15.93 15.95
C ALA A 291 11.20 15.49 14.50
N PHE A 292 12.04 15.92 13.58
CA PHE A 292 11.94 15.61 12.14
C PHE A 292 10.54 15.87 11.59
N GLY A 293 10.02 17.09 11.81
CA GLY A 293 8.70 17.48 11.31
C GLY A 293 7.52 16.68 11.88
N GLY A 294 7.70 16.00 13.02
CA GLY A 294 6.67 15.15 13.63
C GLY A 294 6.78 13.66 13.32
N LYS A 295 7.78 13.23 12.53
CA LYS A 295 8.02 11.81 12.26
C LYS A 295 8.76 11.07 13.37
N ILE A 296 9.32 11.79 14.34
CA ILE A 296 9.95 11.23 15.54
C ILE A 296 9.26 11.80 16.77
N ILE A 297 8.71 10.95 17.61
CA ILE A 297 8.16 11.30 18.92
C ILE A 297 9.19 10.98 19.97
N LYS A 298 9.70 12.01 20.68
CA LYS A 298 10.73 11.85 21.69
C LYS A 298 10.17 11.72 23.11
N LYS A 299 9.05 12.42 23.40
CA LYS A 299 8.42 12.39 24.71
C LYS A 299 6.90 12.26 24.60
N ILE A 300 6.35 11.48 25.50
CA ILE A 300 4.94 11.31 25.79
C ILE A 300 4.75 11.61 27.27
N ASN A 301 3.75 12.39 27.65
CA ASN A 301 3.49 12.80 29.04
C ASN A 301 4.73 13.35 29.77
N ASN A 302 5.61 14.09 29.05
CA ASN A 302 6.89 14.63 29.51
C ASN A 302 7.99 13.61 29.86
N VAL A 303 7.73 12.29 29.72
CA VAL A 303 8.73 11.25 29.89
C VAL A 303 9.19 10.70 28.53
N ASN A 304 10.17 9.84 28.55
CA ASN A 304 10.67 9.15 27.35
C ASN A 304 9.54 8.35 26.70
N ALA A 305 9.36 8.50 25.38
CA ALA A 305 8.23 7.92 24.65
C ALA A 305 8.18 6.38 24.75
N VAL A 306 9.35 5.72 24.66
CA VAL A 306 9.45 4.26 24.79
C VAL A 306 9.05 3.81 26.19
N ASN A 307 9.57 4.48 27.24
CA ASN A 307 9.27 4.11 28.62
C ASN A 307 7.78 4.28 28.93
N GLU A 308 7.16 5.36 28.43
CA GLU A 308 5.72 5.56 28.63
C GLU A 308 4.90 4.51 27.89
N PHE A 309 5.29 4.14 26.67
CA PHE A 309 4.61 3.13 25.89
C PHE A 309 4.66 1.75 26.57
N ILE A 310 5.86 1.24 26.91
CA ILE A 310 6.00 -0.07 27.56
C ILE A 310 5.29 -0.13 28.92
N LYS A 311 5.32 0.98 29.67
CA LYS A 311 4.55 1.10 30.91
C LYS A 311 3.04 0.99 30.66
N THR A 312 2.54 1.67 29.63
CA THR A 312 1.10 1.69 29.28
C THR A 312 0.59 0.32 28.86
N ILE A 313 1.40 -0.45 28.11
CA ILE A 313 1.01 -1.80 27.64
C ILE A 313 1.54 -2.91 28.55
N HIS A 314 2.11 -2.58 29.71
CA HIS A 314 2.68 -3.51 30.67
C HIS A 314 3.74 -4.47 30.11
N TRP A 315 4.56 -3.99 29.15
CA TRP A 315 5.67 -4.75 28.62
C TRP A 315 6.94 -4.56 29.45
N SER A 316 7.79 -5.58 29.49
CA SER A 316 9.15 -5.49 30.01
C SER A 316 10.13 -4.96 28.96
N GLU A 317 11.28 -4.43 29.39
CA GLU A 317 12.29 -3.86 28.45
C GLU A 317 12.90 -4.87 27.48
N ASP A 318 12.91 -6.16 27.83
CA ASP A 318 13.37 -7.25 26.97
C ASP A 318 12.46 -7.51 25.76
N MET A 319 11.22 -7.04 25.80
CA MET A 319 10.34 -7.05 24.63
C MET A 319 10.80 -6.10 23.52
N LEU A 320 11.69 -5.14 23.83
CA LEU A 320 12.27 -4.19 22.89
C LEU A 320 13.50 -4.78 22.21
N ASP A 321 13.31 -5.72 21.31
CA ASP A 321 14.34 -6.37 20.50
C ASP A 321 14.24 -5.95 19.01
N GLU A 322 15.08 -6.54 18.16
CA GLU A 322 15.14 -6.25 16.72
C GLU A 322 13.82 -6.58 15.97
N ARG A 323 12.91 -7.34 16.57
CA ARG A 323 11.60 -7.67 16.04
C ARG A 323 10.48 -6.75 16.58
N LEU A 324 10.85 -5.62 17.16
CA LEU A 324 9.90 -4.68 17.77
C LEU A 324 8.76 -4.29 16.80
N HIS A 325 9.08 -4.03 15.55
CA HIS A 325 8.10 -3.64 14.54
C HIS A 325 7.03 -4.72 14.34
N GLU A 326 7.41 -6.01 14.30
CA GLU A 326 6.45 -7.12 14.21
C GLU A 326 5.55 -7.21 15.45
N LYS A 327 6.13 -7.05 16.65
CA LYS A 327 5.39 -7.09 17.91
C LYS A 327 4.41 -5.92 18.03
N THR A 328 4.79 -4.74 17.55
CA THR A 328 3.96 -3.52 17.65
C THR A 328 2.87 -3.46 16.57
N PHE A 329 2.85 -4.33 15.57
CA PHE A 329 1.71 -4.46 14.67
C PHE A 329 0.43 -4.95 15.38
N PHE A 330 0.54 -5.65 16.50
CA PHE A 330 -0.61 -6.06 17.31
C PHE A 330 -1.10 -4.96 18.27
N PHE A 331 -0.24 -3.96 18.55
CA PHE A 331 -0.51 -2.83 19.43
C PHE A 331 0.07 -1.55 18.81
N PRO A 332 -0.39 -1.15 17.60
CA PRO A 332 0.12 0.05 16.98
C PRO A 332 -0.27 1.29 17.78
N LEU A 333 0.50 2.34 17.60
CA LEU A 333 0.10 3.65 18.07
C LEU A 333 -0.88 4.27 17.07
N GLY A 334 -1.78 5.13 17.54
CA GLY A 334 -2.75 5.80 16.67
C GLY A 334 -2.84 7.29 16.95
N PHE A 335 -2.92 8.06 15.89
CA PHE A 335 -3.27 9.48 15.95
C PHE A 335 -4.74 9.66 15.57
N GLU A 336 -5.33 10.76 15.99
CA GLU A 336 -6.69 11.11 15.63
C GLU A 336 -6.69 12.33 14.71
N TYR A 337 -7.31 12.22 13.54
CA TYR A 337 -7.58 13.34 12.65
C TYR A 337 -8.67 14.26 13.23
N ALA A 338 -8.81 15.47 12.68
CA ALA A 338 -9.81 16.45 13.13
C ALA A 338 -11.26 15.92 13.01
N ASP A 339 -11.52 15.06 12.06
CA ASP A 339 -12.81 14.39 11.86
C ASP A 339 -13.01 13.11 12.70
N LYS A 340 -12.13 12.90 13.70
CA LYS A 340 -12.14 11.75 14.60
C LYS A 340 -11.72 10.41 13.97
N THR A 341 -11.29 10.39 12.72
CA THR A 341 -10.71 9.19 12.12
C THR A 341 -9.42 8.80 12.86
N LEU A 342 -9.33 7.57 13.30
CA LEU A 342 -8.09 7.01 13.86
C LEU A 342 -7.12 6.67 12.72
N SER A 343 -5.84 7.01 12.91
CA SER A 343 -4.76 6.72 12.00
C SER A 343 -3.76 5.79 12.67
N PRO A 344 -3.82 4.48 12.44
CA PRO A 344 -2.81 3.55 12.93
C PRO A 344 -1.43 3.93 12.40
N ALA A 345 -0.43 3.85 13.27
CA ALA A 345 0.95 4.23 13.01
C ALA A 345 1.88 3.12 13.53
N ALA A 346 2.46 2.36 12.61
CA ALA A 346 3.46 1.37 12.94
C ALA A 346 4.76 2.02 13.40
N ILE A 347 5.36 1.48 14.44
CA ILE A 347 6.65 1.95 14.96
C ILE A 347 7.75 1.45 14.04
N GLY A 348 8.39 2.36 13.31
CA GLY A 348 9.45 2.03 12.36
C GLY A 348 10.79 1.75 13.03
N ALA A 349 11.18 2.53 14.04
CA ALA A 349 12.43 2.34 14.79
C ALA A 349 12.40 3.04 16.15
N ILE A 350 13.25 2.58 17.07
CA ILE A 350 13.54 3.25 18.33
C ILE A 350 14.84 4.04 18.22
N LEU A 351 14.76 5.33 18.46
CA LEU A 351 15.89 6.26 18.41
C LEU A 351 16.08 6.92 19.78
N GLY A 352 16.85 6.26 20.65
CA GLY A 352 17.23 6.74 21.97
C GLY A 352 16.08 7.02 22.91
N GLY A 353 15.07 6.19 22.84
CA GLY A 353 13.88 6.31 23.63
C GLY A 353 12.75 7.09 22.99
N GLY A 354 12.91 7.51 21.73
CA GLY A 354 11.83 8.01 20.89
C GLY A 354 11.44 7.01 19.83
N PHE A 355 10.23 7.12 19.31
CA PHE A 355 9.71 6.35 18.18
C PHE A 355 9.85 7.11 16.88
N SER A 356 10.23 6.44 15.80
CA SER A 356 10.08 6.95 14.44
C SER A 356 8.87 6.31 13.74
N PHE A 357 8.21 7.12 12.91
CA PHE A 357 7.05 6.71 12.11
C PHE A 357 7.30 7.00 10.63
N SER A 358 6.57 6.32 9.75
CA SER A 358 6.63 6.56 8.29
C SER A 358 6.02 7.91 7.90
N PHE A 359 5.09 8.46 8.68
CA PHE A 359 4.38 9.72 8.43
C PHE A 359 4.41 10.64 9.65
N ARG A 360 3.99 11.89 9.46
CA ARG A 360 3.97 12.91 10.51
C ARG A 360 2.83 12.69 11.48
N ALA A 361 3.10 12.83 12.77
CA ALA A 361 2.07 12.91 13.79
C ALA A 361 1.14 14.12 13.52
N ASN A 362 -0.09 13.84 13.11
CA ASN A 362 -1.12 14.83 12.77
C ASN A 362 -1.86 15.38 14.00
N SER A 363 -1.61 14.83 15.17
CA SER A 363 -2.20 15.20 16.45
C SER A 363 -1.16 15.12 17.57
N ASP A 364 -1.42 15.80 18.70
CA ASP A 364 -0.69 15.60 19.95
C ASP A 364 -1.34 14.54 20.85
N ASN A 365 -2.54 14.09 20.51
CA ASN A 365 -3.18 12.95 21.15
C ASN A 365 -2.79 11.66 20.46
N LEU A 366 -2.22 10.76 21.22
CA LEU A 366 -1.75 9.46 20.79
C LEU A 366 -2.50 8.38 21.58
N PHE A 367 -2.93 7.33 20.92
CA PHE A 367 -3.64 6.21 21.53
C PHE A 367 -2.87 4.92 21.28
N VAL A 368 -2.94 3.98 22.19
CA VAL A 368 -2.57 2.58 21.92
C VAL A 368 -3.78 1.93 21.27
N LEU A 369 -3.57 1.30 20.13
CA LEU A 369 -4.63 0.61 19.40
C LEU A 369 -4.49 -0.91 19.52
N THR A 370 -5.57 -1.61 19.27
CA THR A 370 -5.61 -3.08 19.14
C THR A 370 -6.66 -3.47 18.12
N ALA A 371 -6.54 -4.67 17.59
CA ALA A 371 -7.52 -5.27 16.69
C ALA A 371 -7.57 -6.79 16.90
N SER A 372 -8.72 -7.39 16.73
CA SER A 372 -8.80 -8.84 16.52
C SER A 372 -8.55 -9.18 15.04
N GLY A 373 -8.08 -10.39 14.75
CA GLY A 373 -7.97 -10.84 13.35
C GLY A 373 -9.30 -10.69 12.61
N GLN A 374 -10.42 -11.01 13.26
CA GLN A 374 -11.75 -10.87 12.65
C GLN A 374 -12.12 -9.41 12.35
N SER A 375 -11.73 -8.43 13.18
CA SER A 375 -12.00 -7.01 12.89
C SER A 375 -11.19 -6.50 11.69
N ILE A 376 -9.97 -6.99 11.52
CA ILE A 376 -9.13 -6.69 10.34
C ILE A 376 -9.76 -7.31 9.08
N VAL A 377 -10.16 -8.58 9.14
CA VAL A 377 -10.85 -9.28 8.02
C VAL A 377 -12.13 -8.53 7.62
N ASN A 378 -12.95 -8.14 8.60
CA ASN A 378 -14.17 -7.39 8.35
C ASN A 378 -13.89 -6.02 7.71
N ALA A 379 -12.81 -5.34 8.11
CA ALA A 379 -12.41 -4.06 7.52
C ALA A 379 -11.97 -4.22 6.06
N ILE A 380 -11.27 -5.30 5.71
CA ILE A 380 -10.92 -5.63 4.33
C ILE A 380 -12.18 -5.87 3.50
N ASP A 381 -13.08 -6.75 3.98
CA ASP A 381 -14.33 -7.09 3.26
C ASP A 381 -15.23 -5.84 3.09
N ALA A 382 -15.32 -4.96 4.08
CA ALA A 382 -16.10 -3.73 4.01
C ALA A 382 -15.60 -2.73 2.95
N CYS A 383 -14.32 -2.79 2.60
CA CYS A 383 -13.75 -1.98 1.53
C CYS A 383 -14.09 -2.50 0.14
N MET A 384 -14.44 -3.79 -0.01
CA MET A 384 -14.75 -4.41 -1.30
C MET A 384 -16.19 -4.12 -1.73
N ASP A 385 -16.39 -3.84 -3.02
CA ASP A 385 -17.72 -3.77 -3.64
C ASP A 385 -17.96 -5.05 -4.44
N ARG A 386 -18.98 -5.83 -4.03
CA ARG A 386 -19.25 -7.17 -4.56
C ARG A 386 -19.68 -7.19 -6.03
N ASP A 387 -20.18 -6.07 -6.55
CA ASP A 387 -20.68 -5.94 -7.93
C ASP A 387 -19.67 -5.20 -8.84
N SER A 388 -18.42 -5.00 -8.40
CA SER A 388 -17.45 -4.26 -9.19
C SER A 388 -16.89 -5.11 -10.34
N ILE A 389 -16.70 -4.47 -11.49
CA ILE A 389 -16.04 -5.03 -12.66
C ILE A 389 -14.53 -4.93 -12.49
N LEU A 390 -14.06 -3.83 -11.90
CA LEU A 390 -12.67 -3.61 -11.58
C LEU A 390 -12.51 -3.36 -10.10
N THR A 391 -11.64 -4.14 -9.44
CA THR A 391 -11.23 -3.92 -8.05
C THR A 391 -9.70 -3.86 -7.98
N PHE A 392 -9.21 -2.71 -7.53
CA PHE A 392 -7.79 -2.50 -7.26
C PHE A 392 -7.62 -1.93 -5.85
N GLY A 393 -6.76 -2.55 -5.04
CA GLY A 393 -6.54 -2.12 -3.67
C GLY A 393 -5.08 -2.11 -3.24
N ILE A 394 -4.83 -1.37 -2.17
CA ILE A 394 -3.61 -1.44 -1.38
C ILE A 394 -3.96 -1.89 0.03
N SER A 395 -3.12 -2.71 0.61
CA SER A 395 -3.22 -3.19 1.99
C SER A 395 -1.87 -3.02 2.66
N CYS A 396 -1.84 -2.68 3.93
CA CYS A 396 -0.58 -2.63 4.65
C CYS A 396 0.07 -4.02 4.73
N CYS A 397 1.38 -4.07 4.53
CA CYS A 397 2.13 -5.32 4.68
C CYS A 397 2.09 -5.88 6.11
N ALA A 398 1.78 -5.06 7.11
CA ALA A 398 1.55 -5.52 8.47
C ALA A 398 0.41 -6.55 8.55
N ASN A 399 -0.60 -6.48 7.67
CA ASN A 399 -1.69 -7.45 7.60
C ASN A 399 -1.22 -8.86 7.23
N LEU A 400 -0.08 -9.01 6.53
CA LEU A 400 0.54 -10.32 6.30
C LEU A 400 1.07 -10.95 7.59
N VAL A 401 1.51 -10.11 8.55
CA VAL A 401 2.04 -10.56 9.84
C VAL A 401 0.90 -10.77 10.84
N THR A 402 -0.04 -9.82 10.93
CA THR A 402 -1.11 -9.84 11.92
C THR A 402 -2.17 -10.91 11.64
N LEU A 403 -2.46 -11.18 10.37
CA LEU A 403 -3.40 -12.22 9.97
C LEU A 403 -2.72 -13.58 9.78
N GLY A 404 -1.39 -13.63 9.50
CA GLY A 404 -0.73 -14.87 9.21
C GLY A 404 -1.46 -15.66 8.12
N ASP A 405 -1.78 -16.93 8.40
CA ASP A 405 -2.48 -17.80 7.44
C ASP A 405 -3.95 -17.39 7.16
N ASP A 406 -4.57 -16.59 8.02
CA ASP A 406 -5.93 -16.10 7.78
C ASP A 406 -6.02 -15.17 6.56
N ILE A 407 -4.89 -14.62 6.07
CA ILE A 407 -4.86 -13.84 4.83
C ILE A 407 -5.31 -14.67 3.60
N TYR A 408 -5.05 -15.97 3.58
CA TYR A 408 -5.50 -16.86 2.51
C TYR A 408 -7.02 -17.04 2.53
N ARG A 409 -7.61 -17.12 3.73
CA ARG A 409 -9.08 -17.16 3.90
C ARG A 409 -9.75 -15.88 3.42
N VAL A 410 -9.11 -14.73 3.67
CA VAL A 410 -9.57 -13.43 3.13
C VAL A 410 -9.59 -13.47 1.60
N GLN A 411 -8.52 -13.94 0.99
CA GLN A 411 -8.43 -14.07 -0.47
C GLN A 411 -9.52 -15.00 -1.03
N GLU A 412 -9.71 -16.18 -0.46
CA GLU A 412 -10.74 -17.13 -0.87
C GLU A 412 -12.15 -16.56 -0.70
N GLN A 413 -12.39 -15.77 0.35
CA GLN A 413 -13.67 -15.10 0.57
C GLN A 413 -13.95 -14.05 -0.51
N ILE A 414 -12.98 -13.22 -0.85
CA ILE A 414 -13.11 -12.20 -1.90
C ILE A 414 -13.34 -12.87 -3.26
N GLN A 415 -12.63 -13.95 -3.56
CA GLN A 415 -12.74 -14.66 -4.83
C GLN A 415 -14.13 -15.27 -5.08
N LYS A 416 -14.94 -15.52 -4.02
CA LYS A 416 -16.32 -16.02 -4.17
C LYS A 416 -17.26 -15.04 -4.87
N TYR A 417 -16.97 -13.76 -4.83
CA TYR A 417 -17.82 -12.71 -5.40
C TYR A 417 -17.13 -11.75 -6.38
N LEU A 418 -15.78 -11.69 -6.40
CA LEU A 418 -15.02 -10.96 -7.41
C LEU A 418 -14.25 -11.94 -8.31
N LYS A 419 -14.46 -11.82 -9.62
CA LYS A 419 -13.77 -12.66 -10.60
C LYS A 419 -12.30 -12.26 -10.72
N ASP A 420 -12.06 -10.97 -10.91
CA ASP A 420 -10.73 -10.38 -11.06
C ASP A 420 -10.55 -9.24 -10.05
N PHE A 421 -9.51 -9.33 -9.24
CA PHE A 421 -9.13 -8.28 -8.29
C PHE A 421 -7.62 -8.31 -8.06
N LEU A 422 -7.04 -7.16 -7.76
CA LEU A 422 -5.64 -7.03 -7.36
C LEU A 422 -5.54 -6.16 -6.12
N VAL A 423 -4.95 -6.69 -5.05
CA VAL A 423 -4.55 -5.97 -3.84
C VAL A 423 -3.05 -6.11 -3.67
N ILE A 424 -2.33 -5.00 -3.58
CA ILE A 424 -0.88 -4.99 -3.35
C ILE A 424 -0.58 -4.68 -1.88
N PHE A 425 0.48 -5.28 -1.33
CA PHE A 425 0.92 -5.00 0.04
C PHE A 425 2.02 -3.94 0.06
N THR A 426 1.69 -2.80 0.70
CA THR A 426 2.54 -1.61 0.80
C THR A 426 3.02 -1.36 2.23
N LEU A 427 3.95 -0.42 2.43
CA LEU A 427 4.45 -0.05 3.77
C LEU A 427 3.68 1.10 4.43
N GLY A 428 2.89 1.82 3.65
CA GLY A 428 2.09 2.94 4.11
C GLY A 428 1.03 3.26 3.08
N GLU A 429 -0.15 3.61 3.57
CA GLU A 429 -1.36 3.78 2.80
C GLU A 429 -1.92 5.19 2.98
N GLY A 430 -2.20 5.85 1.89
CA GLY A 430 -2.76 7.20 1.92
C GLY A 430 -4.01 7.34 1.09
N VAL A 431 -4.94 8.16 1.56
CA VAL A 431 -6.20 8.43 0.87
C VAL A 431 -6.54 9.92 0.91
N TYR A 432 -7.10 10.41 -0.17
CA TYR A 432 -7.78 11.69 -0.20
C TYR A 432 -9.14 11.54 -0.87
N LEU A 433 -10.17 11.90 -0.14
CA LEU A 433 -11.54 11.99 -0.63
C LEU A 433 -11.92 13.47 -0.71
N PRO A 434 -12.34 14.00 -1.88
CA PRO A 434 -12.75 15.39 -2.02
C PRO A 434 -13.86 15.81 -1.05
N SER A 435 -14.75 14.88 -0.68
CA SER A 435 -15.80 15.10 0.31
C SER A 435 -15.29 15.36 1.73
N GLU A 436 -14.16 14.75 2.09
CA GLU A 436 -13.54 14.89 3.42
C GLU A 436 -12.55 16.04 3.49
N LYS A 437 -11.98 16.47 2.35
CA LYS A 437 -11.01 17.58 2.20
C LYS A 437 -9.72 17.44 3.00
N ILE A 438 -9.50 16.30 3.64
CA ILE A 438 -8.33 16.01 4.47
C ILE A 438 -7.58 14.82 3.87
N PRO A 439 -6.33 15.01 3.39
CA PRO A 439 -5.49 13.87 3.02
C PRO A 439 -5.10 13.10 4.28
N LYS A 440 -5.37 11.81 4.30
CA LYS A 440 -5.09 10.92 5.42
C LYS A 440 -4.01 9.93 5.04
N PHE A 441 -3.08 9.67 5.94
CA PHE A 441 -2.03 8.69 5.78
C PHE A 441 -2.01 7.74 6.98
N PHE A 442 -1.79 6.46 6.73
CA PHE A 442 -1.93 5.38 7.69
C PHE A 442 -0.82 4.35 7.54
N ASN A 443 -0.71 3.48 8.51
CA ASN A 443 -0.25 2.11 8.36
C ASN A 443 -1.41 1.17 8.69
N GLU A 444 -1.24 -0.12 8.47
CA GLU A 444 -2.18 -1.18 8.85
C GLU A 444 -3.62 -0.97 8.33
N THR A 445 -3.72 -0.32 7.19
CA THR A 445 -4.98 0.09 6.59
C THR A 445 -5.15 -0.55 5.21
N ASN A 446 -6.39 -0.68 4.79
CA ASN A 446 -6.78 -1.14 3.46
C ASN A 446 -7.47 0.00 2.73
N ILE A 447 -7.13 0.21 1.47
CA ILE A 447 -7.78 1.21 0.60
C ILE A 447 -8.09 0.53 -0.72
N VAL A 448 -9.33 0.58 -1.16
CA VAL A 448 -9.81 -0.13 -2.35
C VAL A 448 -10.59 0.78 -3.27
N LEU A 449 -10.20 0.80 -4.52
CA LEU A 449 -10.96 1.35 -5.63
C LEU A 449 -11.83 0.25 -6.23
N SER A 450 -13.10 0.54 -6.39
CA SER A 450 -14.07 -0.29 -7.13
C SER A 450 -14.72 0.53 -8.24
N ILE A 451 -14.77 -0.03 -9.47
CA ILE A 451 -15.46 0.58 -10.63
C ILE A 451 -16.54 -0.40 -11.09
N LYS A 452 -17.78 0.12 -11.27
CA LYS A 452 -18.94 -0.65 -11.72
C LYS A 452 -19.27 -0.41 -13.17
#